data_82feee6d2fe6ca573c1b26d6a3739e09
#
_entry.id   82feee6d2fe6ca573c1b26d6a3739e09
#
_cell.length_a   1.000
_cell.length_b   1.000
_cell.length_c   1.000
_cell.angle_alpha   90.00
_cell.angle_beta   90.00
_cell.angle_gamma   90.00
#
_symmetry.space_group_name_H-M   'P 1'
#
loop_
_entity.id
_entity.type
_entity.pdbx_description
1 polymer ?
#
loop_
_entity_poly.entity_id
_entity_poly.type
_entity_poly.pdbx_seq_one_letter_code
_entity_poly.pdbx_strand_id
1 'polypeptide(L)'
;MMANGTHRPAVAAVIGSGVIGGGWVARLIQNGVDVRVFDPDPEAPRKIAAIMDNADHALARLTMAPPPARGRLDFASTIAEAVGDVELIVEAVPERLEVKQAVYAEIELAAADDAIISSSTSGIMPSDLQAKMSRPDRLMVGHPFNPVYLLPLVEMVGGKQTSEETIGRAGEIYRAIGMHPLHLRREIEAFVADRFLEAVWREALWLVKDGIATTAEIDDAIRYGFGLRWAQMGLFETYRVAGGEAGMAHFIAQFGPCLKWPWTKLMDVPELTDELVETISSQSDAQSGSRSIRELERIRDDNLVAIMQALKANDWGAGKTLASWEAALYDAIPAAAQTDITKPLETLRRRVPAEWTDYNGHMNEARYLDCFSHATDIFMRMCGVDAAYVAAGGSYFTVETHIRHLDEVRAGAEIHVTTQILAGAGKKLHLFHHLYEGDNRLLATGEHMLLHVDMNSRASSLPGEAVATALADFVDAHAGLPTPDGAGRAIGVK
;
A
#
# COMPACT_ATOMS: atom_id res chain seq x y z
N MET A 1 6.95 10.57 23.02
CA MET A 1 5.92 10.54 21.95
C MET A 1 6.42 11.48 20.88
N MET A 2 6.95 10.96 19.76
CA MET A 2 7.27 11.80 18.61
C MET A 2 5.94 12.27 18.00
N ALA A 3 5.90 13.53 17.55
CA ALA A 3 4.73 14.10 16.91
C ALA A 3 4.32 13.22 15.72
N ASN A 4 3.03 12.97 15.56
CA ASN A 4 2.45 12.23 14.42
C ASN A 4 2.43 13.10 13.15
N GLY A 5 3.54 13.76 12.82
CA GLY A 5 3.69 14.47 11.57
C GLY A 5 3.79 13.46 10.42
N THR A 6 3.04 13.66 9.35
CA THR A 6 3.24 12.99 8.07
C THR A 6 3.69 14.05 7.08
N HIS A 7 4.87 13.86 6.48
CA HIS A 7 5.40 14.72 5.43
C HIS A 7 5.67 13.86 4.18
N ARG A 8 5.16 14.30 3.05
CA ARG A 8 5.37 13.64 1.76
C ARG A 8 6.23 14.54 0.89
N PRO A 9 7.40 14.06 0.41
CA PRO A 9 8.25 14.85 -0.47
C PRO A 9 7.55 15.11 -1.81
N ALA A 10 7.78 16.27 -2.41
CA ALA A 10 7.27 16.56 -3.75
C ALA A 10 8.00 15.73 -4.80
N VAL A 11 9.31 15.57 -4.64
CA VAL A 11 10.18 14.84 -5.58
C VAL A 11 11.14 13.94 -4.78
N ALA A 12 11.36 12.72 -5.27
CA ALA A 12 12.36 11.80 -4.77
C ALA A 12 13.26 11.29 -5.90
N ALA A 13 14.47 10.83 -5.57
CA ALA A 13 15.36 10.14 -6.49
C ALA A 13 15.47 8.66 -6.15
N VAL A 14 15.58 7.80 -7.15
CA VAL A 14 15.90 6.38 -7.00
C VAL A 14 17.12 6.05 -7.84
N ILE A 15 18.18 5.60 -7.19
CA ILE A 15 19.45 5.22 -7.83
C ILE A 15 19.54 3.70 -7.83
N GLY A 16 19.42 3.12 -9.02
CA GLY A 16 19.26 1.67 -9.23
C GLY A 16 17.78 1.27 -9.36
N SER A 17 17.43 0.59 -10.46
CA SER A 17 16.06 0.25 -10.85
C SER A 17 15.78 -1.25 -10.90
N GLY A 18 16.55 -2.03 -10.16
CA GLY A 18 16.28 -3.46 -9.94
C GLY A 18 14.92 -3.70 -9.27
N VAL A 19 14.65 -4.94 -8.83
CA VAL A 19 13.38 -5.32 -8.20
C VAL A 19 13.02 -4.39 -7.02
N ILE A 20 14.00 -4.06 -6.18
CA ILE A 20 13.79 -3.20 -5.01
C ILE A 20 13.62 -1.74 -5.42
N GLY A 21 14.53 -1.19 -6.24
CA GLY A 21 14.43 0.20 -6.69
C GLY A 21 13.16 0.46 -7.52
N GLY A 22 12.81 -0.44 -8.43
CA GLY A 22 11.55 -0.36 -9.17
C GLY A 22 10.31 -0.44 -8.27
N GLY A 23 10.39 -1.23 -7.21
CA GLY A 23 9.33 -1.29 -6.19
C GLY A 23 9.19 0.02 -5.40
N TRP A 24 10.30 0.70 -5.08
CA TRP A 24 10.28 2.05 -4.51
C TRP A 24 9.68 3.08 -5.47
N VAL A 25 10.08 3.04 -6.74
CA VAL A 25 9.48 3.90 -7.79
C VAL A 25 7.98 3.75 -7.79
N ALA A 26 7.46 2.52 -7.80
CA ALA A 26 6.03 2.27 -7.80
C ALA A 26 5.35 2.81 -6.54
N ARG A 27 5.91 2.53 -5.35
CA ARG A 27 5.37 3.03 -4.08
C ARG A 27 5.29 4.56 -4.03
N LEU A 28 6.34 5.24 -4.43
CA LEU A 28 6.42 6.70 -4.42
C LEU A 28 5.42 7.32 -5.41
N ILE A 29 5.41 6.87 -6.66
CA ILE A 29 4.51 7.38 -7.71
C ILE A 29 3.04 7.18 -7.35
N GLN A 30 2.66 6.02 -6.83
CA GLN A 30 1.29 5.74 -6.40
C GLN A 30 0.83 6.62 -5.23
N ASN A 31 1.78 7.15 -4.46
CA ASN A 31 1.51 8.10 -3.38
C ASN A 31 1.69 9.57 -3.80
N GLY A 32 1.77 9.87 -5.10
CA GLY A 32 1.80 11.22 -5.63
C GLY A 32 3.15 11.94 -5.50
N VAL A 33 4.25 11.20 -5.38
CA VAL A 33 5.62 11.72 -5.36
C VAL A 33 6.19 11.63 -6.78
N ASP A 34 6.71 12.73 -7.32
CA ASP A 34 7.48 12.71 -8.57
C ASP A 34 8.79 11.96 -8.33
N VAL A 35 9.18 11.10 -9.26
CA VAL A 35 10.39 10.27 -9.10
C VAL A 35 11.34 10.46 -10.28
N ARG A 36 12.60 10.77 -9.95
CA ARG A 36 13.70 10.74 -10.91
C ARG A 36 14.52 9.48 -10.70
N VAL A 37 14.72 8.70 -11.76
CA VAL A 37 15.45 7.44 -11.71
C VAL A 37 16.76 7.57 -12.46
N PHE A 38 17.84 7.13 -11.85
CA PHE A 38 19.09 6.87 -12.55
C PHE A 38 19.46 5.39 -12.48
N ASP A 39 19.66 4.77 -13.63
CA ASP A 39 20.19 3.42 -13.78
C ASP A 39 20.99 3.33 -15.08
N PRO A 40 22.19 2.76 -15.09
CA PRO A 40 22.97 2.58 -16.32
C PRO A 40 22.41 1.51 -17.27
N ASP A 41 21.44 0.70 -16.82
CA ASP A 41 20.81 -0.34 -17.65
C ASP A 41 19.80 0.29 -18.64
N PRO A 42 20.00 0.15 -19.95
CA PRO A 42 19.07 0.68 -20.95
C PRO A 42 17.67 0.03 -20.87
N GLU A 43 17.54 -1.15 -20.27
CA GLU A 43 16.28 -1.85 -20.06
C GLU A 43 15.51 -1.35 -18.79
N ALA A 44 16.07 -0.43 -18.05
CA ALA A 44 15.45 0.11 -16.82
C ALA A 44 14.00 0.59 -17.05
N PRO A 45 13.68 1.37 -18.12
CA PRO A 45 12.31 1.82 -18.35
C PRO A 45 11.32 0.67 -18.55
N ARG A 46 11.71 -0.37 -19.29
CA ARG A 46 10.87 -1.55 -19.52
C ARG A 46 10.64 -2.35 -18.23
N LYS A 47 11.70 -2.52 -17.43
CA LYS A 47 11.62 -3.25 -16.14
C LYS A 47 10.72 -2.51 -15.16
N ILE A 48 10.86 -1.21 -15.02
CA ILE A 48 9.99 -0.38 -14.16
C ILE A 48 8.55 -0.43 -14.64
N ALA A 49 8.28 -0.32 -15.94
CA ALA A 49 6.93 -0.39 -16.47
C ALA A 49 6.23 -1.71 -16.08
N ALA A 50 6.94 -2.82 -16.10
CA ALA A 50 6.41 -4.13 -15.70
C ALA A 50 6.12 -4.21 -14.18
N ILE A 51 6.96 -3.59 -13.33
CA ILE A 51 6.72 -3.50 -11.88
C ILE A 51 5.52 -2.59 -11.60
N MET A 52 5.40 -1.46 -12.30
CA MET A 52 4.28 -0.54 -12.19
C MET A 52 2.95 -1.22 -12.54
N ASP A 53 2.91 -2.06 -13.57
CA ASP A 53 1.70 -2.82 -13.93
C ASP A 53 1.25 -3.76 -12.79
N ASN A 54 2.18 -4.46 -12.14
CA ASN A 54 1.88 -5.29 -10.96
C ASN A 54 1.39 -4.42 -9.79
N ALA A 55 2.06 -3.31 -9.54
CA ALA A 55 1.70 -2.39 -8.46
C ALA A 55 0.31 -1.77 -8.65
N ASP A 56 -0.03 -1.39 -9.87
CA ASP A 56 -1.35 -0.83 -10.20
C ASP A 56 -2.45 -1.89 -10.05
N HIS A 57 -2.18 -3.12 -10.45
CA HIS A 57 -3.08 -4.24 -10.23
C HIS A 57 -3.34 -4.47 -8.72
N ALA A 58 -2.28 -4.49 -7.91
CA ALA A 58 -2.39 -4.68 -6.46
C ALA A 58 -3.15 -3.51 -5.80
N LEU A 59 -2.82 -2.25 -6.16
CA LEU A 59 -3.45 -1.06 -5.58
C LEU A 59 -4.96 -1.01 -5.87
N ALA A 60 -5.37 -1.34 -7.09
CA ALA A 60 -6.79 -1.35 -7.48
C ALA A 60 -7.63 -2.33 -6.64
N ARG A 61 -7.01 -3.35 -6.07
CA ARG A 61 -7.66 -4.37 -5.23
C ARG A 61 -7.49 -4.08 -3.74
N LEU A 62 -6.41 -3.38 -3.37
CA LEU A 62 -6.07 -3.12 -1.98
C LEU A 62 -7.03 -2.15 -1.31
N THR A 63 -7.46 -1.10 -2.02
CA THR A 63 -8.27 -0.03 -1.43
C THR A 63 -9.31 0.54 -2.39
N MET A 64 -10.40 1.06 -1.82
CA MET A 64 -11.39 1.90 -2.49
C MET A 64 -11.16 3.40 -2.20
N ALA A 65 -10.24 3.73 -1.28
CA ALA A 65 -9.89 5.13 -1.02
C ALA A 65 -9.32 5.78 -2.30
N PRO A 66 -9.65 7.05 -2.56
CA PRO A 66 -9.18 7.76 -3.74
C PRO A 66 -7.66 7.95 -3.63
N PRO A 67 -6.84 7.35 -4.54
CA PRO A 67 -5.41 7.60 -4.52
C PRO A 67 -5.13 9.06 -4.88
N PRO A 68 -4.02 9.64 -4.42
CA PRO A 68 -3.59 10.96 -4.86
C PRO A 68 -3.32 10.94 -6.38
N ALA A 69 -3.28 12.11 -7.00
CA ALA A 69 -2.76 12.21 -8.37
C ALA A 69 -1.38 11.56 -8.43
N ARG A 70 -1.17 10.71 -9.45
CA ARG A 70 0.10 9.98 -9.60
C ARG A 70 1.26 10.95 -9.78
N GLY A 71 2.38 10.64 -9.14
CA GLY A 71 3.64 11.30 -9.42
C GLY A 71 4.15 11.01 -10.84
N ARG A 72 4.99 11.90 -11.35
CA ARG A 72 5.67 11.72 -12.64
C ARG A 72 6.89 10.83 -12.49
N LEU A 73 7.21 10.10 -13.56
CA LEU A 73 8.43 9.29 -13.66
C LEU A 73 9.34 9.90 -14.72
N ASP A 74 10.51 10.33 -14.31
CA ASP A 74 11.55 10.85 -15.19
C ASP A 74 12.82 10.00 -15.08
N PHE A 75 13.49 9.74 -16.23
CA PHE A 75 14.76 9.04 -16.26
C PHE A 75 15.89 10.05 -16.44
N ALA A 76 16.76 10.14 -15.46
CA ALA A 76 17.93 11.01 -15.48
C ALA A 76 19.10 10.36 -16.20
N SER A 77 19.92 11.16 -16.89
CA SER A 77 21.11 10.69 -17.60
C SER A 77 22.33 10.54 -16.68
N THR A 78 22.29 11.18 -15.50
CA THR A 78 23.36 11.14 -14.48
C THR A 78 22.77 11.10 -13.08
N ILE A 79 23.56 10.64 -12.10
CA ILE A 79 23.20 10.72 -10.67
C ILE A 79 22.94 12.18 -10.27
N ALA A 80 23.80 13.11 -10.71
CA ALA A 80 23.67 14.53 -10.38
C ALA A 80 22.32 15.12 -10.85
N GLU A 81 21.86 14.76 -12.05
CA GLU A 81 20.56 15.18 -12.57
C GLU A 81 19.40 14.60 -11.74
N ALA A 82 19.55 13.35 -11.27
CA ALA A 82 18.51 12.71 -10.47
C ALA A 82 18.36 13.36 -9.10
N VAL A 83 19.45 13.74 -8.42
CA VAL A 83 19.47 14.06 -6.99
C VAL A 83 19.49 15.55 -6.64
N GLY A 84 19.57 16.46 -7.64
CA GLY A 84 19.92 17.87 -7.45
C GLY A 84 19.07 18.67 -6.46
N ASP A 85 17.75 18.44 -6.42
CA ASP A 85 16.79 19.21 -5.62
C ASP A 85 15.70 18.31 -5.00
N VAL A 86 16.09 17.11 -4.52
CA VAL A 86 15.17 16.13 -3.94
C VAL A 86 15.36 16.03 -2.42
N GLU A 87 14.29 15.72 -1.69
CA GLU A 87 14.34 15.52 -0.25
C GLU A 87 14.73 14.10 0.16
N LEU A 88 14.36 13.09 -0.67
CA LEU A 88 14.63 11.68 -0.42
C LEU A 88 15.37 11.08 -1.59
N ILE A 89 16.51 10.47 -1.33
CA ILE A 89 17.31 9.70 -2.28
C ILE A 89 17.32 8.26 -1.81
N VAL A 90 16.70 7.37 -2.58
CA VAL A 90 16.72 5.93 -2.34
C VAL A 90 17.85 5.31 -3.15
N GLU A 91 18.79 4.66 -2.50
CA GLU A 91 19.87 3.91 -3.14
C GLU A 91 19.53 2.41 -3.11
N ALA A 92 19.48 1.80 -4.29
CA ALA A 92 19.18 0.38 -4.51
C ALA A 92 20.13 -0.25 -5.55
N VAL A 93 21.40 0.17 -5.54
CA VAL A 93 22.45 -0.40 -6.39
C VAL A 93 22.93 -1.75 -5.86
N PRO A 94 23.74 -2.55 -6.64
CA PRO A 94 24.19 -3.88 -6.21
C PRO A 94 24.82 -3.89 -4.80
N GLU A 95 24.61 -5.00 -4.06
CA GLU A 95 24.97 -5.17 -2.65
C GLU A 95 26.49 -5.34 -2.48
N ARG A 96 27.23 -4.29 -2.78
CA ARG A 96 28.69 -4.21 -2.72
C ARG A 96 29.10 -2.89 -2.13
N LEU A 97 29.80 -2.93 -0.97
CA LEU A 97 30.18 -1.75 -0.20
C LEU A 97 30.91 -0.69 -1.05
N GLU A 98 31.89 -1.11 -1.84
CA GLU A 98 32.68 -0.19 -2.68
C GLU A 98 31.84 0.50 -3.77
N VAL A 99 30.81 -0.20 -4.32
CA VAL A 99 29.89 0.37 -5.31
C VAL A 99 29.00 1.42 -4.66
N LYS A 100 28.42 1.09 -3.50
CA LYS A 100 27.56 2.00 -2.74
C LYS A 100 28.33 3.25 -2.31
N GLN A 101 29.55 3.10 -1.77
CA GLN A 101 30.39 4.23 -1.39
C GLN A 101 30.77 5.12 -2.57
N ALA A 102 31.00 4.57 -3.75
CA ALA A 102 31.26 5.36 -4.97
C ALA A 102 30.01 6.17 -5.37
N VAL A 103 28.84 5.56 -5.32
CA VAL A 103 27.56 6.22 -5.60
C VAL A 103 27.29 7.35 -4.58
N TYR A 104 27.54 7.14 -3.30
CA TYR A 104 27.37 8.21 -2.30
C TYR A 104 28.31 9.39 -2.55
N ALA A 105 29.53 9.16 -3.00
CA ALA A 105 30.45 10.24 -3.33
C ALA A 105 29.91 11.09 -4.51
N GLU A 106 29.26 10.47 -5.51
CA GLU A 106 28.61 11.20 -6.60
C GLU A 106 27.34 11.94 -6.12
N ILE A 107 26.52 11.32 -5.27
CA ILE A 107 25.33 11.93 -4.66
C ILE A 107 25.72 13.17 -3.86
N GLU A 108 26.77 13.12 -3.05
CA GLU A 108 27.23 14.24 -2.19
C GLU A 108 27.66 15.48 -3.01
N LEU A 109 28.08 15.30 -4.25
CA LEU A 109 28.50 16.42 -5.12
C LEU A 109 27.33 17.25 -5.64
N ALA A 110 26.12 16.71 -5.67
CA ALA A 110 24.98 17.32 -6.35
C ALA A 110 23.72 17.43 -5.51
N ALA A 111 23.55 16.56 -4.51
CA ALA A 111 22.33 16.54 -3.67
C ALA A 111 22.28 17.76 -2.73
N ALA A 112 21.06 18.23 -2.45
CA ALA A 112 20.80 19.26 -1.45
C ALA A 112 21.38 18.86 -0.08
N ASP A 113 21.79 19.85 0.70
CA ASP A 113 22.46 19.62 2.00
C ASP A 113 21.58 18.88 3.02
N ASP A 114 20.30 19.01 2.94
CA ASP A 114 19.29 18.40 3.82
C ASP A 114 18.61 17.16 3.22
N ALA A 115 19.01 16.72 2.03
CA ALA A 115 18.49 15.52 1.40
C ALA A 115 18.82 14.27 2.23
N ILE A 116 17.83 13.43 2.49
CA ILE A 116 18.00 12.13 3.16
C ILE A 116 18.49 11.11 2.15
N ILE A 117 19.55 10.39 2.49
CA ILE A 117 20.04 9.26 1.70
C ILE A 117 19.63 7.97 2.42
N SER A 118 18.75 7.20 1.78
CA SER A 118 18.23 5.93 2.30
C SER A 118 18.76 4.78 1.48
N SER A 119 19.66 3.98 2.06
CA SER A 119 20.15 2.75 1.43
C SER A 119 19.17 1.60 1.62
N SER A 120 18.91 0.87 0.54
CA SER A 120 18.09 -0.35 0.57
C SER A 120 18.94 -1.62 0.77
N THR A 121 20.12 -1.50 1.35
CA THR A 121 20.98 -2.65 1.69
C THR A 121 20.25 -3.60 2.63
N SER A 122 20.46 -4.91 2.45
CA SER A 122 19.89 -5.95 3.33
C SER A 122 20.77 -6.32 4.50
N GLY A 123 22.06 -5.94 4.49
CA GLY A 123 22.96 -6.41 5.55
C GLY A 123 24.19 -5.56 5.81
N ILE A 124 24.58 -4.63 4.93
CA ILE A 124 25.77 -3.79 5.15
C ILE A 124 25.47 -2.78 6.25
N MET A 125 26.37 -2.70 7.21
CA MET A 125 26.24 -1.78 8.34
C MET A 125 26.22 -0.33 7.88
N PRO A 126 25.26 0.50 8.31
CA PRO A 126 25.21 1.91 7.92
C PRO A 126 26.49 2.68 8.29
N SER A 127 27.18 2.33 9.37
CA SER A 127 28.49 2.92 9.70
C SER A 127 29.56 2.63 8.65
N ASP A 128 29.54 1.46 8.00
CA ASP A 128 30.48 1.13 6.91
C ASP A 128 30.12 1.88 5.63
N LEU A 129 28.82 2.04 5.35
CA LEU A 129 28.34 2.86 4.24
C LEU A 129 28.80 4.32 4.38
N GLN A 130 28.73 4.87 5.59
CA GLN A 130 29.10 6.25 5.92
C GLN A 130 30.60 6.53 5.89
N ALA A 131 31.46 5.52 5.95
CA ALA A 131 32.87 5.65 6.29
C ALA A 131 33.68 6.63 5.41
N LYS A 132 33.23 6.89 4.17
CA LYS A 132 33.90 7.78 3.22
C LYS A 132 33.09 9.04 2.91
N MET A 133 31.95 9.24 3.55
CA MET A 133 31.10 10.40 3.30
C MET A 133 31.62 11.65 4.01
N SER A 134 31.43 12.80 3.39
CA SER A 134 31.68 14.12 3.97
C SER A 134 30.52 14.59 4.85
N ARG A 135 29.28 14.17 4.54
CA ARG A 135 28.04 14.46 5.27
C ARG A 135 27.32 13.16 5.66
N PRO A 136 27.91 12.36 6.56
CA PRO A 136 27.36 11.04 6.95
C PRO A 136 26.08 11.15 7.79
N ASP A 137 25.80 12.33 8.37
CA ASP A 137 24.67 12.61 9.23
C ASP A 137 23.31 12.39 8.55
N ARG A 138 23.25 12.48 7.22
CA ARG A 138 22.04 12.33 6.40
C ARG A 138 21.85 10.95 5.75
N LEU A 139 22.76 10.02 5.97
CA LEU A 139 22.63 8.64 5.48
C LEU A 139 22.06 7.73 6.57
N MET A 140 21.09 6.92 6.19
CA MET A 140 20.55 5.82 6.96
C MET A 140 20.23 4.62 6.06
N VAL A 141 19.98 3.48 6.65
CA VAL A 141 19.38 2.34 5.97
C VAL A 141 17.84 2.42 6.10
N GLY A 142 17.15 2.31 4.97
CA GLY A 142 15.71 2.08 4.88
C GLY A 142 15.47 0.78 4.16
N HIS A 143 15.55 -0.35 4.89
CA HIS A 143 15.46 -1.69 4.34
C HIS A 143 14.01 -2.11 4.11
N PRO A 144 13.54 -2.21 2.85
CA PRO A 144 12.17 -2.61 2.52
C PRO A 144 12.07 -4.11 2.31
N PHE A 145 10.84 -4.62 2.19
CA PHE A 145 10.56 -6.00 1.79
C PHE A 145 9.87 -6.07 0.43
N ASN A 146 10.27 -7.03 -0.40
CA ASN A 146 9.68 -7.26 -1.72
C ASN A 146 8.33 -8.00 -1.59
N PRO A 147 7.24 -7.50 -2.21
CA PRO A 147 7.15 -6.33 -3.10
C PRO A 147 7.02 -4.99 -2.34
N VAL A 148 7.94 -4.06 -2.59
CA VAL A 148 8.02 -2.78 -1.88
C VAL A 148 6.75 -1.94 -2.02
N TYR A 149 6.07 -2.01 -3.18
CA TYR A 149 4.81 -1.28 -3.43
C TYR A 149 3.63 -1.82 -2.61
N LEU A 150 3.76 -2.98 -1.94
CA LEU A 150 2.65 -3.62 -1.23
C LEU A 150 2.98 -3.89 0.25
N LEU A 151 4.14 -4.51 0.55
CA LEU A 151 4.53 -4.78 1.94
C LEU A 151 4.86 -3.48 2.68
N PRO A 152 4.26 -3.25 3.87
CA PRO A 152 4.41 -1.97 4.55
C PRO A 152 5.70 -1.85 5.37
N LEU A 153 6.40 -2.93 5.70
CA LEU A 153 7.57 -2.86 6.57
C LEU A 153 8.74 -2.14 5.88
N VAL A 154 9.35 -1.19 6.59
CA VAL A 154 10.67 -0.65 6.31
C VAL A 154 11.47 -0.60 7.62
N GLU A 155 12.58 -1.34 7.69
CA GLU A 155 13.50 -1.27 8.82
C GLU A 155 14.39 -0.05 8.67
N MET A 156 14.37 0.83 9.68
CA MET A 156 15.16 2.05 9.70
C MET A 156 16.35 1.88 10.63
N VAL A 157 17.56 2.01 10.10
CA VAL A 157 18.80 1.80 10.86
C VAL A 157 19.75 2.96 10.63
N GLY A 158 20.06 3.70 11.69
CA GLY A 158 21.10 4.72 11.68
C GLY A 158 22.49 4.11 11.92
N GLY A 159 23.51 4.65 11.27
CA GLY A 159 24.90 4.42 11.62
C GLY A 159 25.33 5.33 12.77
N LYS A 160 26.61 5.22 13.18
CA LYS A 160 27.17 5.99 14.31
C LYS A 160 27.11 7.50 14.11
N GLN A 161 27.02 7.96 12.87
CA GLN A 161 27.01 9.39 12.52
C GLN A 161 25.66 9.87 11.99
N THR A 162 24.67 9.00 11.83
CA THR A 162 23.33 9.40 11.41
C THR A 162 22.67 10.29 12.45
N SER A 163 22.08 11.41 12.03
CA SER A 163 21.39 12.31 12.95
C SER A 163 20.01 11.79 13.33
N GLU A 164 19.55 12.11 14.54
CA GLU A 164 18.18 11.84 15.00
C GLU A 164 17.13 12.54 14.10
N GLU A 165 17.48 13.70 13.57
CA GLU A 165 16.63 14.45 12.64
C GLU A 165 16.41 13.65 11.34
N THR A 166 17.46 13.08 10.76
CA THR A 166 17.39 12.22 9.57
C THR A 166 16.45 11.04 9.79
N ILE A 167 16.58 10.35 10.92
CA ILE A 167 15.70 9.22 11.28
C ILE A 167 14.26 9.68 11.46
N GLY A 168 14.03 10.83 12.13
CA GLY A 168 12.70 11.39 12.36
C GLY A 168 11.99 11.71 11.05
N ARG A 169 12.63 12.50 10.18
CA ARG A 169 12.10 12.92 8.87
C ARG A 169 11.85 11.72 7.94
N ALA A 170 12.77 10.77 7.88
CA ALA A 170 12.57 9.55 7.09
C ALA A 170 11.35 8.77 7.57
N GLY A 171 11.16 8.64 8.89
CA GLY A 171 10.00 7.97 9.46
C GLY A 171 8.68 8.67 9.12
N GLU A 172 8.65 9.99 9.05
CA GLU A 172 7.47 10.76 8.62
C GLU A 172 7.16 10.51 7.14
N ILE A 173 8.18 10.53 6.27
CA ILE A 173 8.04 10.23 4.84
C ILE A 173 7.50 8.83 4.63
N TYR A 174 8.07 7.81 5.29
CA TYR A 174 7.61 6.42 5.12
C TYR A 174 6.16 6.23 5.56
N ARG A 175 5.73 6.84 6.66
CA ARG A 175 4.31 6.80 7.07
C ARG A 175 3.40 7.48 6.05
N ALA A 176 3.83 8.61 5.48
CA ALA A 176 3.05 9.34 4.48
C ALA A 176 2.80 8.56 3.19
N ILE A 177 3.69 7.62 2.86
CA ILE A 177 3.54 6.72 1.70
C ILE A 177 3.00 5.32 2.09
N GLY A 178 2.35 5.19 3.25
CA GLY A 178 1.66 3.97 3.68
C GLY A 178 2.59 2.86 4.17
N MET A 179 3.78 3.18 4.68
CA MET A 179 4.70 2.20 5.25
C MET A 179 4.69 2.21 6.79
N HIS A 180 5.20 1.14 7.36
CA HIS A 180 5.41 0.97 8.79
C HIS A 180 6.92 1.04 9.10
N PRO A 181 7.44 2.21 9.50
CA PRO A 181 8.86 2.36 9.83
C PRO A 181 9.17 1.69 11.19
N LEU A 182 10.00 0.66 11.14
CA LEU A 182 10.53 -0.02 12.33
C LEU A 182 11.93 0.51 12.63
N HIS A 183 12.05 1.43 13.58
CA HIS A 183 13.35 1.99 13.96
C HIS A 183 14.13 1.03 14.87
N LEU A 184 15.27 0.54 14.40
CA LEU A 184 16.21 -0.26 15.17
C LEU A 184 17.07 0.65 16.02
N ARG A 185 17.20 0.33 17.30
CA ARG A 185 17.95 1.13 18.29
C ARG A 185 19.45 1.14 18.08
N ARG A 186 19.98 0.17 17.35
CA ARG A 186 21.39 0.00 17.04
C ARG A 186 21.56 -0.71 15.70
N GLU A 187 22.62 -0.39 15.00
CA GLU A 187 23.01 -1.16 13.82
C GLU A 187 23.42 -2.59 14.22
N ILE A 188 23.01 -3.52 13.43
CA ILE A 188 23.35 -4.95 13.51
C ILE A 188 23.34 -5.50 12.10
N GLU A 189 24.25 -6.43 11.79
CA GLU A 189 24.30 -7.12 10.50
C GLU A 189 22.97 -7.83 10.19
N ALA A 190 22.48 -7.71 8.95
CA ALA A 190 21.22 -8.28 8.49
C ALA A 190 19.96 -7.83 9.27
N PHE A 191 20.08 -6.77 10.06
CA PHE A 191 19.00 -6.12 10.83
C PHE A 191 18.14 -7.11 11.65
N VAL A 192 16.82 -6.98 11.71
CA VAL A 192 15.98 -7.88 12.50
C VAL A 192 15.30 -8.93 11.62
N ALA A 193 14.64 -8.51 10.56
CA ALA A 193 13.80 -9.41 9.79
C ALA A 193 14.61 -10.40 8.95
N ASP A 194 15.71 -9.96 8.31
CA ASP A 194 16.58 -10.85 7.54
C ASP A 194 17.30 -11.86 8.43
N ARG A 195 17.59 -11.54 9.68
CA ARG A 195 18.14 -12.53 10.61
C ARG A 195 17.20 -13.70 10.84
N PHE A 196 15.89 -13.45 10.89
CA PHE A 196 14.88 -14.53 10.97
C PHE A 196 14.76 -15.30 9.66
N LEU A 197 14.77 -14.58 8.52
CA LEU A 197 14.73 -15.23 7.20
C LEU A 197 15.97 -16.14 7.00
N GLU A 198 17.16 -15.64 7.30
CA GLU A 198 18.42 -16.39 7.21
C GLU A 198 18.42 -17.63 8.11
N ALA A 199 17.92 -17.52 9.34
CA ALA A 199 17.82 -18.66 10.24
C ALA A 199 16.92 -19.76 9.67
N VAL A 200 15.75 -19.41 9.16
CA VAL A 200 14.82 -20.37 8.54
C VAL A 200 15.40 -20.96 7.25
N TRP A 201 16.03 -20.12 6.43
CA TRP A 201 16.62 -20.59 5.16
C TRP A 201 17.77 -21.57 5.37
N ARG A 202 18.69 -21.28 6.31
CA ARG A 202 19.78 -22.21 6.68
C ARG A 202 19.27 -23.57 7.09
N GLU A 203 18.22 -23.61 7.93
CA GLU A 203 17.61 -24.86 8.36
C GLU A 203 16.97 -25.59 7.17
N ALA A 204 16.28 -24.88 6.28
CA ALA A 204 15.68 -25.44 5.09
C ALA A 204 16.72 -26.11 4.15
N LEU A 205 17.88 -25.48 3.95
CA LEU A 205 18.97 -26.05 3.15
C LEU A 205 19.48 -27.38 3.72
N TRP A 206 19.57 -27.49 5.05
CA TRP A 206 19.97 -28.73 5.70
C TRP A 206 18.91 -29.84 5.54
N LEU A 207 17.64 -29.51 5.67
CA LEU A 207 16.55 -30.48 5.48
C LEU A 207 16.54 -31.07 4.06
N VAL A 208 16.80 -30.25 3.05
CA VAL A 208 16.92 -30.72 1.66
C VAL A 208 18.19 -31.55 1.48
N LYS A 209 19.35 -31.05 1.94
CA LYS A 209 20.64 -31.76 1.82
C LYS A 209 20.62 -33.13 2.47
N ASP A 210 20.03 -33.24 3.64
CA ASP A 210 19.96 -34.48 4.42
C ASP A 210 18.83 -35.42 3.91
N GLY A 211 18.08 -35.01 2.87
CA GLY A 211 16.98 -35.80 2.30
C GLY A 211 15.78 -35.97 3.26
N ILE A 212 15.61 -35.08 4.22
CA ILE A 212 14.50 -35.13 5.20
C ILE A 212 13.21 -34.58 4.59
N ALA A 213 13.30 -33.50 3.78
CA ALA A 213 12.16 -32.89 3.14
C ALA A 213 12.56 -32.25 1.80
N THR A 214 11.61 -32.20 0.89
CA THR A 214 11.69 -31.46 -0.37
C THR A 214 11.37 -29.99 -0.16
N THR A 215 11.69 -29.11 -1.12
CA THR A 215 11.32 -27.69 -1.10
C THR A 215 9.81 -27.51 -0.93
N ALA A 216 8.99 -28.32 -1.61
CA ALA A 216 7.53 -28.26 -1.52
C ALA A 216 7.02 -28.61 -0.11
N GLU A 217 7.56 -29.65 0.54
CA GLU A 217 7.17 -30.06 1.90
C GLU A 217 7.57 -29.03 2.94
N ILE A 218 8.72 -28.36 2.77
CA ILE A 218 9.16 -27.26 3.63
C ILE A 218 8.21 -26.06 3.48
N ASP A 219 7.89 -25.66 2.25
CA ASP A 219 6.94 -24.58 1.99
C ASP A 219 5.55 -24.90 2.54
N ASP A 220 5.09 -26.16 2.44
CA ASP A 220 3.82 -26.58 3.02
C ASP A 220 3.80 -26.46 4.55
N ALA A 221 4.88 -26.85 5.21
CA ALA A 221 5.00 -26.68 6.66
C ALA A 221 4.87 -25.21 7.10
N ILE A 222 5.38 -24.28 6.29
CA ILE A 222 5.25 -22.83 6.52
C ILE A 222 3.84 -22.36 6.15
N ARG A 223 3.36 -22.64 4.94
CA ARG A 223 2.09 -22.12 4.39
C ARG A 223 0.87 -22.59 5.19
N TYR A 224 0.82 -23.86 5.58
CA TYR A 224 -0.29 -24.44 6.31
C TYR A 224 -0.11 -24.46 7.83
N GLY A 225 1.08 -24.08 8.32
CA GLY A 225 1.46 -24.13 9.73
C GLY A 225 1.70 -22.76 10.34
N PHE A 226 2.95 -22.54 10.77
CA PHE A 226 3.31 -21.37 11.57
C PHE A 226 3.30 -20.06 10.79
N GLY A 227 3.45 -20.07 9.47
CA GLY A 227 3.38 -18.87 8.64
C GLY A 227 2.03 -18.13 8.75
N LEU A 228 0.90 -18.87 8.80
CA LEU A 228 -0.42 -18.28 9.02
C LEU A 228 -0.53 -17.57 10.38
N ARG A 229 0.14 -18.08 11.41
CA ARG A 229 0.16 -17.43 12.73
C ARG A 229 1.05 -16.20 12.72
N TRP A 230 2.23 -16.31 12.10
CA TRP A 230 3.18 -15.21 12.04
C TRP A 230 2.70 -14.03 11.20
N ALA A 231 1.94 -14.28 10.15
CA ALA A 231 1.34 -13.21 9.33
C ALA A 231 0.43 -12.27 10.14
N GLN A 232 -0.18 -12.75 11.22
CA GLN A 232 -1.10 -11.96 12.05
C GLN A 232 -0.51 -11.54 13.40
N MET A 233 0.22 -12.42 14.09
CA MET A 233 0.68 -12.19 15.48
C MET A 233 2.19 -11.99 15.59
N GLY A 234 2.98 -12.38 14.58
CA GLY A 234 4.43 -12.50 14.74
C GLY A 234 4.81 -13.65 15.68
N LEU A 235 6.07 -13.65 16.16
CA LEU A 235 6.64 -14.74 16.95
C LEU A 235 6.17 -14.72 18.42
N PHE A 236 6.42 -13.61 19.10
CA PHE A 236 6.21 -13.53 20.56
C PHE A 236 4.74 -13.56 20.96
N GLU A 237 3.85 -12.90 20.23
CA GLU A 237 2.41 -12.99 20.51
C GLU A 237 1.86 -14.40 20.25
N THR A 238 2.34 -15.08 19.20
CA THR A 238 1.99 -16.48 18.94
C THR A 238 2.35 -17.36 20.15
N TYR A 239 3.55 -17.18 20.72
CA TYR A 239 4.00 -17.96 21.87
C TYR A 239 3.31 -17.54 23.19
N ARG A 240 3.00 -16.26 23.34
CA ARG A 240 2.20 -15.78 24.47
C ARG A 240 0.82 -16.47 24.52
N VAL A 241 0.15 -16.57 23.38
CA VAL A 241 -1.15 -17.28 23.27
C VAL A 241 -0.98 -18.78 23.54
N ALA A 242 0.10 -19.40 23.04
CA ALA A 242 0.40 -20.80 23.29
C ALA A 242 0.68 -21.11 24.78
N GLY A 243 1.10 -20.12 25.57
CA GLY A 243 1.26 -20.23 27.03
C GLY A 243 -0.06 -20.22 27.81
N GLY A 244 -1.21 -20.08 27.13
CA GLY A 244 -2.52 -20.00 27.75
C GLY A 244 -2.69 -18.78 28.66
N GLU A 245 -3.55 -18.87 29.66
CA GLU A 245 -3.83 -17.76 30.60
C GLU A 245 -2.59 -17.29 31.37
N ALA A 246 -1.59 -18.16 31.58
CA ALA A 246 -0.34 -17.83 32.25
C ALA A 246 0.68 -17.11 31.33
N GLY A 247 0.40 -17.03 30.03
CA GLY A 247 1.10 -16.20 29.05
C GLY A 247 2.55 -16.61 28.78
N MET A 248 3.37 -15.62 28.37
CA MET A 248 4.75 -15.84 27.89
C MET A 248 5.66 -16.46 28.95
N ALA A 249 5.57 -16.06 30.21
CA ALA A 249 6.40 -16.62 31.28
C ALA A 249 6.21 -18.15 31.42
N HIS A 250 4.97 -18.61 31.33
CA HIS A 250 4.65 -20.03 31.37
C HIS A 250 5.18 -20.75 30.13
N PHE A 251 4.99 -20.18 28.95
CA PHE A 251 5.52 -20.74 27.71
C PHE A 251 7.05 -20.91 27.77
N ILE A 252 7.77 -19.88 28.23
CA ILE A 252 9.25 -19.94 28.38
C ILE A 252 9.66 -21.01 29.41
N ALA A 253 8.95 -21.09 30.55
CA ALA A 253 9.26 -22.09 31.57
C ALA A 253 9.09 -23.53 31.03
N GLN A 254 8.04 -23.76 30.24
CA GLN A 254 7.71 -25.07 29.68
C GLN A 254 8.60 -25.46 28.50
N PHE A 255 8.80 -24.56 27.54
CA PHE A 255 9.48 -24.85 26.26
C PHE A 255 10.91 -24.30 26.16
N GLY A 256 11.29 -23.33 27.01
CA GLY A 256 12.64 -22.77 27.03
C GLY A 256 13.75 -23.80 27.17
N PRO A 257 13.61 -24.83 28.05
CA PRO A 257 14.58 -25.92 28.13
C PRO A 257 14.85 -26.66 26.82
N CYS A 258 13.85 -26.77 25.93
CA CYS A 258 13.99 -27.43 24.64
C CYS A 258 14.92 -26.69 23.68
N LEU A 259 15.17 -25.39 23.88
CA LEU A 259 16.10 -24.61 23.06
C LEU A 259 17.57 -25.08 23.20
N LYS A 260 17.86 -25.88 24.23
CA LYS A 260 19.18 -26.52 24.40
C LYS A 260 19.33 -27.84 23.66
N TRP A 261 18.24 -28.35 23.07
CA TRP A 261 18.25 -29.60 22.33
C TRP A 261 18.75 -29.36 20.89
N PRO A 262 19.43 -30.36 20.29
CA PRO A 262 20.01 -30.19 18.96
C PRO A 262 18.95 -30.35 17.85
N TRP A 263 17.89 -29.54 17.91
CA TRP A 263 16.79 -29.62 16.93
C TRP A 263 17.06 -28.82 15.66
N THR A 264 18.03 -27.91 15.68
CA THR A 264 18.34 -27.04 14.54
C THR A 264 19.86 -26.91 14.33
N LYS A 265 20.24 -26.54 13.12
CA LYS A 265 21.63 -26.26 12.71
C LYS A 265 21.87 -24.79 12.42
N LEU A 266 21.21 -23.85 13.10
CA LEU A 266 21.09 -22.42 12.77
C LEU A 266 22.40 -21.69 12.41
N MET A 267 23.53 -22.07 12.99
CA MET A 267 24.82 -21.43 12.73
C MET A 267 25.68 -22.16 11.68
N ASP A 268 25.20 -23.30 11.19
CA ASP A 268 25.88 -24.11 10.21
C ASP A 268 25.17 -24.02 8.85
N VAL A 269 25.93 -23.93 7.77
CA VAL A 269 25.39 -23.83 6.40
C VAL A 269 25.97 -24.97 5.59
N PRO A 270 25.16 -25.74 4.86
CA PRO A 270 25.66 -26.78 3.97
C PRO A 270 26.51 -26.17 2.85
N GLU A 271 27.54 -26.86 2.42
CA GLU A 271 28.26 -26.47 1.20
C GLU A 271 27.31 -26.53 0.01
N LEU A 272 27.22 -25.44 -0.75
CA LEU A 272 26.40 -25.34 -1.95
C LEU A 272 27.12 -25.99 -3.14
N THR A 273 27.14 -27.34 -3.12
CA THR A 273 27.69 -28.13 -4.24
C THR A 273 26.79 -28.03 -5.46
N ASP A 274 27.34 -28.25 -6.65
CA ASP A 274 26.54 -28.28 -7.89
C ASP A 274 25.37 -29.27 -7.79
N GLU A 275 25.56 -30.41 -7.14
CA GLU A 275 24.52 -31.41 -6.90
C GLU A 275 23.39 -30.89 -6.01
N LEU A 276 23.71 -30.16 -4.92
CA LEU A 276 22.70 -29.58 -4.04
C LEU A 276 21.93 -28.45 -4.75
N VAL A 277 22.62 -27.62 -5.50
CA VAL A 277 22.00 -26.53 -6.29
C VAL A 277 21.07 -27.11 -7.32
N GLU A 278 21.47 -28.14 -8.07
CA GLU A 278 20.62 -28.83 -9.05
C GLU A 278 19.41 -29.49 -8.39
N THR A 279 19.60 -30.11 -7.23
CA THR A 279 18.50 -30.72 -6.46
C THR A 279 17.46 -29.70 -6.07
N ILE A 280 17.86 -28.56 -5.51
CA ILE A 280 16.97 -27.49 -5.08
C ILE A 280 16.26 -26.86 -6.28
N SER A 281 17.00 -26.55 -7.36
CA SER A 281 16.45 -25.92 -8.56
C SER A 281 15.40 -26.82 -9.23
N SER A 282 15.70 -28.10 -9.44
CA SER A 282 14.77 -29.04 -10.07
C SER A 282 13.51 -29.28 -9.23
N GLN A 283 13.64 -29.34 -7.90
CA GLN A 283 12.49 -29.42 -7.01
C GLN A 283 11.64 -28.15 -7.06
N SER A 284 12.26 -26.97 -7.05
CA SER A 284 11.57 -25.67 -7.15
C SER A 284 10.83 -25.54 -8.49
N ASP A 285 11.45 -25.94 -9.60
CA ASP A 285 10.81 -25.96 -10.92
C ASP A 285 9.60 -26.89 -10.96
N ALA A 286 9.75 -28.08 -10.40
CA ALA A 286 8.65 -29.06 -10.31
C ALA A 286 7.49 -28.52 -9.44
N GLN A 287 7.78 -27.85 -8.33
CA GLN A 287 6.81 -27.21 -7.43
C GLN A 287 6.06 -26.06 -8.12
N SER A 288 6.76 -25.22 -8.85
CA SER A 288 6.16 -24.09 -9.57
C SER A 288 5.35 -24.53 -10.80
N GLY A 289 5.67 -25.69 -11.36
CA GLY A 289 5.03 -26.25 -12.55
C GLY A 289 5.32 -25.39 -13.78
N SER A 290 4.29 -25.13 -14.60
CA SER A 290 4.43 -24.32 -15.82
C SER A 290 4.27 -22.81 -15.59
N ARG A 291 4.14 -22.35 -14.33
CA ARG A 291 3.92 -20.94 -14.03
C ARG A 291 5.18 -20.12 -14.26
N SER A 292 5.03 -19.02 -14.98
CA SER A 292 6.07 -18.01 -15.12
C SER A 292 6.27 -17.24 -13.79
N ILE A 293 7.40 -16.59 -13.63
CA ILE A 293 7.67 -15.70 -12.49
C ILE A 293 6.58 -14.61 -12.39
N ARG A 294 6.10 -14.08 -13.52
CA ARG A 294 5.01 -13.07 -13.54
C ARG A 294 3.70 -13.60 -12.98
N GLU A 295 3.34 -14.82 -13.30
CA GLU A 295 2.14 -15.45 -12.73
C GLU A 295 2.29 -15.68 -11.23
N LEU A 296 3.48 -16.09 -10.77
CA LEU A 296 3.77 -16.24 -9.35
C LEU A 296 3.74 -14.91 -8.60
N GLU A 297 4.28 -13.84 -9.17
CA GLU A 297 4.19 -12.49 -8.61
C GLU A 297 2.73 -12.05 -8.45
N ARG A 298 1.88 -12.26 -9.44
CA ARG A 298 0.45 -11.94 -9.38
C ARG A 298 -0.26 -12.71 -8.27
N ILE A 299 -0.04 -14.02 -8.18
CA ILE A 299 -0.62 -14.86 -7.13
C ILE A 299 -0.18 -14.37 -5.74
N ARG A 300 1.10 -14.04 -5.58
CA ARG A 300 1.65 -13.48 -4.33
C ARG A 300 0.93 -12.18 -3.96
N ASP A 301 0.85 -11.23 -4.88
CA ASP A 301 0.28 -9.91 -4.64
C ASP A 301 -1.22 -10.01 -4.30
N ASP A 302 -1.97 -10.83 -5.02
CA ASP A 302 -3.38 -11.09 -4.75
C ASP A 302 -3.61 -11.65 -3.35
N ASN A 303 -2.79 -12.61 -2.93
CA ASN A 303 -2.86 -13.17 -1.59
C ASN A 303 -2.48 -12.14 -0.51
N LEU A 304 -1.43 -11.33 -0.74
CA LEU A 304 -1.03 -10.27 0.20
C LEU A 304 -2.12 -9.22 0.36
N VAL A 305 -2.76 -8.79 -0.73
CA VAL A 305 -3.91 -7.88 -0.68
C VAL A 305 -5.03 -8.45 0.17
N ALA A 306 -5.42 -9.71 -0.05
CA ALA A 306 -6.48 -10.36 0.70
C ALA A 306 -6.14 -10.47 2.20
N ILE A 307 -4.90 -10.82 2.55
CA ILE A 307 -4.42 -10.87 3.94
C ILE A 307 -4.47 -9.48 4.58
N MET A 308 -3.97 -8.44 3.90
CA MET A 308 -3.96 -7.08 4.43
C MET A 308 -5.39 -6.54 4.65
N GLN A 309 -6.33 -6.83 3.74
CA GLN A 309 -7.73 -6.47 3.91
C GLN A 309 -8.40 -7.20 5.07
N ALA A 310 -8.14 -8.50 5.25
CA ALA A 310 -8.64 -9.26 6.40
C ALA A 310 -8.10 -8.71 7.72
N LEU A 311 -6.81 -8.37 7.78
CA LEU A 311 -6.19 -7.74 8.94
C LEU A 311 -6.75 -6.34 9.21
N LYS A 312 -7.06 -5.56 8.16
CA LYS A 312 -7.73 -4.26 8.29
C LYS A 312 -9.11 -4.40 8.91
N ALA A 313 -9.91 -5.36 8.45
CA ALA A 313 -11.25 -5.61 8.99
C ALA A 313 -11.24 -5.97 10.49
N ASN A 314 -10.12 -6.51 11.00
CA ASN A 314 -9.93 -6.87 12.40
C ASN A 314 -9.08 -5.85 13.19
N ASP A 315 -8.76 -4.69 12.63
CA ASP A 315 -7.91 -3.66 13.24
C ASP A 315 -6.60 -4.23 13.82
N TRP A 316 -5.88 -5.02 13.02
CA TRP A 316 -4.70 -5.76 13.47
C TRP A 316 -3.51 -5.69 12.53
N GLY A 317 -2.28 -5.73 13.08
CA GLY A 317 -1.02 -5.87 12.35
C GLY A 317 -0.88 -4.91 11.16
N ALA A 318 -0.50 -5.43 9.99
CA ALA A 318 -0.37 -4.66 8.74
C ALA A 318 -1.68 -3.99 8.30
N GLY A 319 -2.83 -4.52 8.74
CA GLY A 319 -4.14 -3.92 8.48
C GLY A 319 -4.32 -2.54 9.13
N LYS A 320 -3.72 -2.29 10.30
CA LYS A 320 -3.72 -0.95 10.94
C LYS A 320 -2.97 0.07 10.09
N THR A 321 -1.84 -0.33 9.51
CA THR A 321 -1.08 0.54 8.61
C THR A 321 -1.89 0.89 7.36
N LEU A 322 -2.55 -0.12 6.76
CA LEU A 322 -3.44 0.09 5.63
C LEU A 322 -4.60 1.03 5.98
N ALA A 323 -5.28 0.82 7.11
CA ALA A 323 -6.38 1.66 7.57
C ALA A 323 -5.94 3.11 7.83
N SER A 324 -4.77 3.32 8.44
CA SER A 324 -4.22 4.66 8.69
C SER A 324 -3.87 5.38 7.39
N TRP A 325 -3.31 4.67 6.43
CA TRP A 325 -3.00 5.21 5.11
C TRP A 325 -4.28 5.58 4.34
N GLU A 326 -5.29 4.70 4.31
CA GLU A 326 -6.59 5.00 3.70
C GLU A 326 -7.27 6.21 4.35
N ALA A 327 -7.22 6.32 5.69
CA ALA A 327 -7.75 7.49 6.40
C ALA A 327 -7.09 8.79 5.92
N ALA A 328 -5.77 8.78 5.77
CA ALA A 328 -5.04 9.94 5.23
C ALA A 328 -5.43 10.26 3.77
N LEU A 329 -5.68 9.24 2.94
CA LEU A 329 -6.19 9.46 1.58
C LEU A 329 -7.58 10.09 1.58
N TYR A 330 -8.47 9.62 2.44
CA TYR A 330 -9.80 10.22 2.59
C TYR A 330 -9.75 11.65 3.17
N ASP A 331 -8.84 11.94 4.09
CA ASP A 331 -8.67 13.27 4.68
C ASP A 331 -8.06 14.27 3.67
N ALA A 332 -7.38 13.77 2.64
CA ALA A 332 -6.84 14.58 1.54
C ALA A 332 -7.87 14.94 0.45
N ILE A 333 -9.11 14.46 0.55
CA ILE A 333 -10.18 14.82 -0.41
C ILE A 333 -10.43 16.33 -0.31
N PRO A 334 -10.40 17.08 -1.45
CA PRO A 334 -10.65 18.51 -1.44
C PRO A 334 -12.04 18.84 -0.92
N ALA A 335 -12.15 19.83 -0.02
CA ALA A 335 -13.43 20.37 0.38
C ALA A 335 -14.15 21.07 -0.78
N ALA A 336 -15.48 21.27 -0.65
CA ALA A 336 -16.31 21.95 -1.64
C ALA A 336 -15.71 23.28 -2.15
N ALA A 337 -15.17 24.09 -1.26
CA ALA A 337 -14.56 25.38 -1.58
C ALA A 337 -13.30 25.31 -2.48
N GLN A 338 -12.72 24.13 -2.64
CA GLN A 338 -11.51 23.90 -3.46
C GLN A 338 -11.80 23.17 -4.78
N THR A 339 -13.07 22.93 -5.09
CA THR A 339 -13.50 22.11 -6.23
C THR A 339 -14.38 22.94 -7.16
N ASP A 340 -14.27 22.71 -8.48
CA ASP A 340 -15.21 23.29 -9.45
C ASP A 340 -16.55 22.57 -9.33
N ILE A 341 -17.46 23.19 -8.56
CA ILE A 341 -18.80 22.66 -8.27
C ILE A 341 -19.86 23.05 -9.32
N THR A 342 -19.48 23.69 -10.42
CA THR A 342 -20.45 24.13 -11.46
C THR A 342 -20.86 23.04 -12.43
N LYS A 343 -20.29 21.84 -12.30
CA LYS A 343 -20.53 20.65 -13.13
C LYS A 343 -20.62 19.41 -12.26
N PRO A 344 -21.16 18.27 -12.76
CA PRO A 344 -21.14 17.01 -12.03
C PRO A 344 -19.73 16.66 -11.58
N LEU A 345 -19.59 16.24 -10.31
CA LEU A 345 -18.31 16.00 -9.65
C LEU A 345 -17.78 14.62 -10.01
N GLU A 346 -16.53 14.48 -10.40
CA GLU A 346 -15.89 13.17 -10.45
C GLU A 346 -15.59 12.70 -9.02
N THR A 347 -16.35 11.70 -8.56
CA THR A 347 -16.32 11.20 -7.19
C THR A 347 -15.69 9.83 -7.05
N LEU A 348 -15.39 9.14 -8.13
CA LEU A 348 -14.67 7.87 -8.15
C LEU A 348 -13.96 7.70 -9.49
N ARG A 349 -12.69 7.24 -9.45
CA ARG A 349 -11.96 6.74 -10.63
C ARG A 349 -11.14 5.51 -10.25
N ARG A 350 -11.27 4.44 -11.01
CA ARG A 350 -10.53 3.19 -10.76
C ARG A 350 -10.50 2.25 -11.96
N ARG A 351 -9.72 1.18 -11.87
CA ARG A 351 -9.81 0.04 -12.78
C ARG A 351 -10.70 -1.06 -12.21
N VAL A 352 -11.44 -1.75 -13.06
CA VAL A 352 -12.26 -2.91 -12.70
C VAL A 352 -11.35 -4.10 -12.36
N PRO A 353 -11.34 -4.59 -11.12
CA PRO A 353 -10.58 -5.79 -10.76
C PRO A 353 -11.20 -7.05 -11.37
N ALA A 354 -10.37 -8.07 -11.63
CA ALA A 354 -10.85 -9.32 -12.24
C ALA A 354 -11.90 -10.04 -11.38
N GLU A 355 -11.77 -10.00 -10.05
CA GLU A 355 -12.70 -10.61 -9.09
C GLU A 355 -14.05 -9.87 -8.99
N TRP A 356 -14.18 -8.72 -9.64
CA TRP A 356 -15.46 -8.03 -9.77
C TRP A 356 -16.31 -8.57 -10.91
N THR A 357 -15.74 -9.44 -11.75
CA THR A 357 -16.46 -10.02 -12.89
C THR A 357 -17.18 -11.31 -12.50
N ASP A 358 -18.29 -11.54 -13.17
CA ASP A 358 -19.08 -12.75 -13.07
C ASP A 358 -18.61 -13.83 -14.10
N TYR A 359 -19.38 -14.91 -14.23
CA TYR A 359 -19.10 -15.99 -15.15
C TYR A 359 -19.19 -15.62 -16.64
N ASN A 360 -19.77 -14.46 -16.97
CA ASN A 360 -19.80 -13.91 -18.33
C ASN A 360 -18.56 -13.05 -18.65
N GLY A 361 -17.69 -12.83 -17.65
CA GLY A 361 -16.51 -11.98 -17.78
C GLY A 361 -16.79 -10.48 -17.73
N HIS A 362 -17.97 -10.08 -17.27
CA HIS A 362 -18.37 -8.69 -17.09
C HIS A 362 -18.55 -8.36 -15.62
N MET A 363 -18.41 -7.06 -15.27
CA MET A 363 -18.56 -6.59 -13.90
C MET A 363 -19.93 -6.97 -13.35
N ASN A 364 -19.93 -7.69 -12.21
CA ASN A 364 -21.14 -8.14 -11.53
C ASN A 364 -22.01 -6.97 -11.09
N GLU A 365 -23.32 -7.14 -11.15
CA GLU A 365 -24.31 -6.10 -10.85
C GLU A 365 -24.12 -5.43 -9.48
N ALA A 366 -23.72 -6.17 -8.46
CA ALA A 366 -23.48 -5.64 -7.11
C ALA A 366 -22.35 -4.60 -7.09
N ARG A 367 -21.37 -4.72 -8.00
CA ARG A 367 -20.20 -3.84 -8.05
C ARG A 367 -20.52 -2.43 -8.58
N TYR A 368 -21.59 -2.30 -9.34
CA TYR A 368 -22.12 -0.99 -9.72
C TYR A 368 -22.63 -0.24 -8.49
N LEU A 369 -23.36 -0.91 -7.59
CA LEU A 369 -23.78 -0.32 -6.32
C LEU A 369 -22.58 0.03 -5.44
N ASP A 370 -21.56 -0.83 -5.35
CA ASP A 370 -20.32 -0.54 -4.62
C ASP A 370 -19.68 0.78 -5.12
N CYS A 371 -19.59 0.96 -6.46
CA CYS A 371 -19.05 2.20 -7.04
C CYS A 371 -19.89 3.43 -6.64
N PHE A 372 -21.20 3.35 -6.69
CA PHE A 372 -22.09 4.46 -6.32
C PHE A 372 -22.05 4.75 -4.82
N SER A 373 -21.95 3.72 -3.98
CA SER A 373 -21.79 3.88 -2.53
C SER A 373 -20.50 4.64 -2.20
N HIS A 374 -19.36 4.22 -2.78
CA HIS A 374 -18.08 4.92 -2.58
C HIS A 374 -18.09 6.35 -3.14
N ALA A 375 -18.72 6.57 -4.29
CA ALA A 375 -18.91 7.90 -4.85
C ALA A 375 -19.71 8.82 -3.90
N THR A 376 -20.74 8.25 -3.24
CA THR A 376 -21.50 8.94 -2.20
C THR A 376 -20.62 9.27 -1.00
N ASP A 377 -19.81 8.32 -0.51
CA ASP A 377 -18.90 8.55 0.63
C ASP A 377 -17.90 9.66 0.36
N ILE A 378 -17.32 9.70 -0.85
CA ILE A 378 -16.43 10.77 -1.27
C ILE A 378 -17.15 12.11 -1.30
N PHE A 379 -18.36 12.18 -1.90
CA PHE A 379 -19.16 13.39 -1.90
C PHE A 379 -19.51 13.86 -0.47
N MET A 380 -19.86 12.94 0.43
CA MET A 380 -20.14 13.28 1.83
C MET A 380 -18.93 13.92 2.52
N ARG A 381 -17.73 13.39 2.27
CA ARG A 381 -16.48 13.99 2.82
C ARG A 381 -16.22 15.38 2.26
N MET A 382 -16.49 15.63 0.97
CA MET A 382 -16.42 16.98 0.38
C MET A 382 -17.35 17.97 1.08
N CYS A 383 -18.46 17.49 1.62
CA CYS A 383 -19.42 18.27 2.40
C CYS A 383 -19.07 18.39 3.90
N GLY A 384 -17.96 17.79 4.34
CA GLY A 384 -17.54 17.82 5.74
C GLY A 384 -18.15 16.71 6.61
N VAL A 385 -18.76 15.70 6.03
CA VAL A 385 -19.18 14.48 6.75
C VAL A 385 -17.98 13.55 6.84
N ASP A 386 -17.01 13.92 7.63
CA ASP A 386 -15.77 13.21 7.89
C ASP A 386 -15.86 12.30 9.15
N ALA A 387 -14.75 11.67 9.51
CA ALA A 387 -14.67 10.81 10.68
C ALA A 387 -14.98 11.56 11.99
N ALA A 388 -14.60 12.82 12.10
CA ALA A 388 -14.89 13.67 13.28
C ALA A 388 -16.38 13.99 13.38
N TYR A 389 -17.03 14.28 12.25
CA TYR A 389 -18.46 14.51 12.19
C TYR A 389 -19.26 13.27 12.60
N VAL A 390 -18.85 12.08 12.09
CA VAL A 390 -19.48 10.81 12.45
C VAL A 390 -19.26 10.48 13.92
N ALA A 391 -18.06 10.71 14.46
CA ALA A 391 -17.76 10.52 15.88
C ALA A 391 -18.57 11.47 16.79
N ALA A 392 -18.94 12.66 16.30
CA ALA A 392 -19.84 13.59 16.98
C ALA A 392 -21.33 13.16 16.92
N GLY A 393 -21.66 12.11 16.17
CA GLY A 393 -22.98 11.50 16.11
C GLY A 393 -23.80 11.83 14.87
N GLY A 394 -23.31 12.65 13.92
CA GLY A 394 -24.00 12.95 12.67
C GLY A 394 -23.65 11.99 11.55
N SER A 395 -24.61 11.57 10.71
CA SER A 395 -24.34 10.77 9.53
C SER A 395 -25.48 10.86 8.51
N TYR A 396 -25.22 10.44 7.26
CA TYR A 396 -26.25 10.24 6.24
C TYR A 396 -26.43 8.76 5.93
N PHE A 397 -27.67 8.28 5.91
CA PHE A 397 -28.01 6.92 5.54
C PHE A 397 -28.75 6.93 4.20
N THR A 398 -28.32 6.09 3.27
CA THR A 398 -29.05 5.82 2.04
C THR A 398 -30.31 5.05 2.41
N VAL A 399 -31.47 5.59 2.09
CA VAL A 399 -32.80 5.00 2.40
C VAL A 399 -33.51 4.44 1.18
N GLU A 400 -33.10 4.87 -0.02
CA GLU A 400 -33.64 4.36 -1.28
C GLU A 400 -32.56 4.46 -2.36
N THR A 401 -32.47 3.43 -3.21
CA THR A 401 -31.56 3.37 -4.33
C THR A 401 -32.26 2.81 -5.57
N HIS A 402 -32.07 3.49 -6.70
CA HIS A 402 -32.51 3.00 -8.01
C HIS A 402 -31.28 2.91 -8.93
N ILE A 403 -30.99 1.73 -9.46
CA ILE A 403 -29.86 1.50 -10.38
C ILE A 403 -30.42 1.08 -11.75
N ARG A 404 -29.84 1.65 -12.81
CA ARG A 404 -30.07 1.23 -14.21
C ARG A 404 -28.75 0.74 -14.78
N HIS A 405 -28.70 -0.53 -15.17
CA HIS A 405 -27.57 -1.11 -15.92
C HIS A 405 -27.86 -0.86 -17.41
N LEU A 406 -27.01 -0.13 -18.10
CA LEU A 406 -27.16 0.31 -19.47
C LEU A 406 -26.20 -0.38 -20.41
N ASP A 407 -25.00 -0.72 -19.93
CA ASP A 407 -23.98 -1.41 -20.70
C ASP A 407 -23.07 -2.22 -19.74
N GLU A 408 -22.29 -3.12 -20.30
CA GLU A 408 -21.41 -4.02 -19.59
C GLU A 408 -19.95 -3.52 -19.62
N VAL A 409 -19.12 -3.94 -18.66
CA VAL A 409 -17.70 -3.59 -18.60
C VAL A 409 -16.87 -4.78 -18.16
N ARG A 410 -15.65 -4.91 -18.68
CA ARG A 410 -14.73 -6.02 -18.41
C ARG A 410 -13.66 -5.66 -17.39
N ALA A 411 -13.02 -6.69 -16.83
CA ALA A 411 -11.83 -6.51 -16.00
C ALA A 411 -10.74 -5.71 -16.74
N GLY A 412 -10.02 -4.87 -15.98
CA GLY A 412 -8.95 -4.01 -16.48
C GLY A 412 -9.42 -2.69 -17.11
N ALA A 413 -10.71 -2.54 -17.39
CA ALA A 413 -11.27 -1.28 -17.90
C ALA A 413 -11.17 -0.17 -16.86
N GLU A 414 -10.88 1.04 -17.31
CA GLU A 414 -10.87 2.24 -16.46
C GLU A 414 -12.29 2.83 -16.41
N ILE A 415 -12.80 2.95 -15.19
CA ILE A 415 -14.16 3.47 -14.92
C ILE A 415 -14.08 4.68 -14.00
N HIS A 416 -15.05 5.60 -14.16
CA HIS A 416 -15.22 6.72 -13.24
C HIS A 416 -16.69 7.02 -12.98
N VAL A 417 -16.98 7.61 -11.82
CA VAL A 417 -18.33 8.04 -11.44
C VAL A 417 -18.37 9.57 -11.37
N THR A 418 -19.37 10.14 -11.99
CA THR A 418 -19.74 11.55 -11.76
C THR A 418 -21.02 11.64 -10.92
N THR A 419 -21.03 12.58 -9.98
CA THR A 419 -22.17 12.81 -9.06
C THR A 419 -22.78 14.17 -9.30
N GLN A 420 -24.09 14.22 -9.50
CA GLN A 420 -24.90 15.42 -9.55
C GLN A 420 -25.88 15.44 -8.37
N ILE A 421 -26.01 16.61 -7.74
CA ILE A 421 -26.97 16.82 -6.66
C ILE A 421 -28.25 17.31 -7.28
N LEU A 422 -29.36 16.57 -7.09
CA LEU A 422 -30.66 16.93 -7.59
C LEU A 422 -31.47 17.77 -6.61
N ALA A 423 -31.31 17.48 -5.31
CA ALA A 423 -31.94 18.23 -4.24
C ALA A 423 -31.22 17.96 -2.91
N GLY A 424 -31.23 18.95 -2.02
CA GLY A 424 -30.71 18.81 -0.66
C GLY A 424 -31.37 19.88 0.22
N ALA A 425 -32.30 19.48 1.07
CA ALA A 425 -32.97 20.39 1.98
C ALA A 425 -33.34 19.71 3.29
N GLY A 426 -33.09 20.39 4.39
CA GLY A 426 -33.38 19.88 5.72
C GLY A 426 -32.60 18.59 6.00
N LYS A 427 -33.33 17.48 6.14
CA LYS A 427 -32.72 16.16 6.44
C LYS A 427 -32.43 15.31 5.21
N LYS A 428 -32.90 15.70 4.04
CA LYS A 428 -32.88 14.88 2.82
C LYS A 428 -31.83 15.36 1.85
N LEU A 429 -31.22 14.39 1.16
CA LEU A 429 -30.25 14.62 0.11
C LEU A 429 -30.54 13.65 -1.04
N HIS A 430 -30.65 14.17 -2.26
CA HIS A 430 -30.98 13.42 -3.46
C HIS A 430 -29.80 13.52 -4.43
N LEU A 431 -29.13 12.41 -4.69
CA LEU A 431 -27.96 12.29 -5.55
C LEU A 431 -28.27 11.48 -6.80
N PHE A 432 -27.63 11.84 -7.90
CA PHE A 432 -27.65 11.08 -9.14
C PHE A 432 -26.21 10.83 -9.62
N HIS A 433 -25.90 9.57 -9.85
CA HIS A 433 -24.58 9.10 -10.27
C HIS A 433 -24.63 8.59 -11.70
N HIS A 434 -23.58 8.90 -12.47
CA HIS A 434 -23.31 8.25 -13.74
C HIS A 434 -22.00 7.50 -13.65
N LEU A 435 -21.97 6.23 -14.05
CA LEU A 435 -20.75 5.41 -14.17
C LEU A 435 -20.38 5.31 -15.65
N TYR A 436 -19.14 5.67 -15.96
CA TYR A 436 -18.60 5.65 -17.32
C TYR A 436 -17.38 4.73 -17.44
N GLU A 437 -17.15 4.18 -18.66
CA GLU A 437 -15.86 3.66 -19.10
C GLU A 437 -15.20 4.66 -20.04
N GLY A 438 -13.91 4.95 -19.79
CA GLY A 438 -13.21 6.01 -20.52
C GLY A 438 -13.93 7.35 -20.40
N ASP A 439 -13.92 8.14 -21.49
CA ASP A 439 -14.44 9.50 -21.41
C ASP A 439 -15.97 9.61 -21.61
N ASN A 440 -16.60 8.67 -22.30
CA ASN A 440 -17.99 8.89 -22.75
C ASN A 440 -18.91 7.66 -22.78
N ARG A 441 -18.45 6.46 -22.45
CA ARG A 441 -19.30 5.25 -22.51
C ARG A 441 -20.05 5.09 -21.21
N LEU A 442 -21.33 5.50 -21.18
CA LEU A 442 -22.18 5.37 -20.00
C LEU A 442 -22.57 3.91 -19.77
N LEU A 443 -22.17 3.37 -18.61
CA LEU A 443 -22.39 1.98 -18.19
C LEU A 443 -23.64 1.81 -17.32
N ALA A 444 -23.85 2.76 -16.40
CA ALA A 444 -24.96 2.68 -15.47
C ALA A 444 -25.30 4.05 -14.87
N THR A 445 -26.50 4.15 -14.33
CA THR A 445 -26.90 5.28 -13.47
C THR A 445 -27.36 4.77 -12.12
N GLY A 446 -27.04 5.54 -11.06
CA GLY A 446 -27.49 5.30 -9.69
C GLY A 446 -28.18 6.54 -9.13
N GLU A 447 -29.39 6.39 -8.62
CA GLU A 447 -30.13 7.45 -7.97
C GLU A 447 -30.31 7.11 -6.50
N HIS A 448 -29.84 7.98 -5.61
CA HIS A 448 -29.82 7.74 -4.16
C HIS A 448 -30.60 8.82 -3.42
N MET A 449 -31.50 8.39 -2.55
CA MET A 449 -32.10 9.23 -1.52
C MET A 449 -31.40 8.96 -0.19
N LEU A 450 -30.82 9.98 0.41
CA LEU A 450 -30.18 9.89 1.72
C LEU A 450 -30.94 10.72 2.75
N LEU A 451 -30.86 10.26 4.01
CA LEU A 451 -31.46 10.92 5.14
C LEU A 451 -30.41 11.16 6.23
N HIS A 452 -30.30 12.40 6.69
CA HIS A 452 -29.44 12.71 7.83
C HIS A 452 -30.02 12.15 9.12
N VAL A 453 -29.17 11.51 9.93
CA VAL A 453 -29.51 10.84 11.19
C VAL A 453 -28.56 11.26 12.30
N ASP A 454 -29.08 11.30 13.51
CA ASP A 454 -28.30 11.31 14.73
C ASP A 454 -28.07 9.85 15.18
N MET A 455 -26.80 9.46 15.20
CA MET A 455 -26.35 8.09 15.49
C MET A 455 -26.63 7.69 16.94
N ASN A 456 -26.71 8.65 17.87
CA ASN A 456 -26.96 8.40 19.30
C ASN A 456 -28.43 8.13 19.56
N SER A 457 -29.31 8.99 19.04
CA SER A 457 -30.76 8.80 19.15
C SER A 457 -31.36 7.85 18.12
N ARG A 458 -30.58 7.50 17.07
CA ARG A 458 -31.02 6.72 15.90
C ARG A 458 -32.25 7.28 15.19
N ALA A 459 -32.39 8.60 15.24
CA ALA A 459 -33.51 9.31 14.64
C ALA A 459 -33.03 10.27 13.56
N SER A 460 -33.89 10.58 12.59
CA SER A 460 -33.57 11.60 11.59
C SER A 460 -33.44 12.99 12.25
N SER A 461 -32.36 13.70 11.93
CA SER A 461 -32.05 15.03 12.46
C SER A 461 -31.62 15.97 11.35
N LEU A 462 -31.49 17.26 11.65
CA LEU A 462 -30.88 18.20 10.73
C LEU A 462 -29.35 18.03 10.78
N PRO A 463 -28.63 18.20 9.66
CA PRO A 463 -27.19 18.24 9.64
C PRO A 463 -26.66 19.45 10.42
N GLY A 464 -25.42 19.38 10.88
CA GLY A 464 -24.71 20.53 11.45
C GLY A 464 -24.57 21.67 10.44
N GLU A 465 -24.45 22.91 10.93
CA GLU A 465 -24.49 24.13 10.11
C GLU A 465 -23.43 24.12 8.99
N ALA A 466 -22.19 23.68 9.25
CA ALA A 466 -21.14 23.63 8.24
C ALA A 466 -21.48 22.66 7.09
N VAL A 467 -22.01 21.49 7.43
CA VAL A 467 -22.44 20.47 6.44
C VAL A 467 -23.66 20.98 5.66
N ALA A 468 -24.61 21.60 6.36
CA ALA A 468 -25.80 22.18 5.70
C ALA A 468 -25.44 23.28 4.70
N THR A 469 -24.46 24.14 5.05
CA THR A 469 -23.97 25.21 4.16
C THR A 469 -23.27 24.62 2.95
N ALA A 470 -22.33 23.66 3.13
CA ALA A 470 -21.65 23.02 2.02
C ALA A 470 -22.62 22.32 1.06
N LEU A 471 -23.64 21.65 1.59
CA LEU A 471 -24.68 21.03 0.76
C LEU A 471 -25.52 22.07 0.01
N ALA A 472 -25.85 23.21 0.62
CA ALA A 472 -26.58 24.28 -0.05
C ALA A 472 -25.78 24.85 -1.24
N ASP A 473 -24.48 25.08 -1.07
CA ASP A 473 -23.60 25.54 -2.15
C ASP A 473 -23.61 24.59 -3.35
N PHE A 474 -23.57 23.27 -3.11
CA PHE A 474 -23.67 22.27 -4.19
C PHE A 474 -25.05 22.26 -4.84
N VAL A 475 -26.13 22.34 -4.06
CA VAL A 475 -27.51 22.39 -4.58
C VAL A 475 -27.69 23.62 -5.48
N ASP A 476 -27.25 24.78 -5.04
CA ASP A 476 -27.36 26.02 -5.79
C ASP A 476 -26.52 25.98 -7.08
N ALA A 477 -25.30 25.47 -7.01
CA ALA A 477 -24.43 25.31 -8.18
C ALA A 477 -25.00 24.35 -9.23
N HIS A 478 -25.66 23.26 -8.80
CA HIS A 478 -26.24 22.25 -9.70
C HIS A 478 -27.69 22.57 -10.13
N ALA A 479 -28.34 23.57 -9.57
CA ALA A 479 -29.71 23.93 -9.89
C ALA A 479 -29.92 24.28 -11.39
N GLY A 480 -28.88 24.81 -12.04
CA GLY A 480 -28.91 25.13 -13.48
C GLY A 480 -28.52 24.00 -14.42
N LEU A 481 -28.07 22.88 -13.90
CA LEU A 481 -27.67 21.72 -14.72
C LEU A 481 -28.90 20.99 -15.28
N PRO A 482 -28.77 20.39 -16.47
CA PRO A 482 -29.85 19.55 -17.00
C PRO A 482 -30.19 18.41 -16.05
N THR A 483 -31.47 18.14 -15.87
CA THR A 483 -31.92 16.95 -15.13
C THR A 483 -31.44 15.69 -15.84
N PRO A 484 -30.73 14.76 -15.17
CA PRO A 484 -30.22 13.55 -15.79
C PRO A 484 -31.34 12.66 -16.37
N ASP A 485 -31.09 12.00 -17.50
CA ASP A 485 -32.02 11.04 -18.05
C ASP A 485 -32.30 9.89 -17.07
N GLY A 486 -33.56 9.69 -16.77
CA GLY A 486 -34.02 8.65 -15.85
C GLY A 486 -34.11 9.06 -14.40
N ALA A 487 -33.79 10.30 -14.03
CA ALA A 487 -34.01 10.80 -12.66
C ALA A 487 -35.54 10.76 -12.30
N GLY A 488 -35.84 10.28 -11.07
CA GLY A 488 -37.19 10.10 -10.57
C GLY A 488 -37.97 8.98 -11.22
N ARG A 489 -37.33 8.07 -11.95
CA ARG A 489 -37.99 6.99 -12.67
C ARG A 489 -38.25 5.80 -11.75
N ALA A 490 -39.49 5.33 -11.72
CA ALA A 490 -39.86 4.11 -11.00
C ALA A 490 -39.63 2.85 -11.86
N ILE A 491 -39.37 1.71 -11.21
CA ILE A 491 -39.41 0.39 -11.86
C ILE A 491 -40.87 0.09 -12.26
N GLY A 492 -41.08 -0.21 -13.52
CA GLY A 492 -42.42 -0.55 -14.02
C GLY A 492 -42.35 -1.30 -15.33
N VAL A 493 -43.36 -2.14 -15.56
CA VAL A 493 -43.60 -2.75 -16.86
C VAL A 493 -44.46 -1.74 -17.66
N LYS A 494 -43.95 -1.31 -18.82
CA LYS A 494 -44.70 -0.49 -19.77
C LYS A 494 -45.64 -1.37 -20.57
#